data_f07d0c5673cdd2c802aafd8666c4a5c5
#
_entry.id   f07d0c5673cdd2c802aafd8666c4a5c5
#
_cell.length_a   1.000
_cell.length_b   1.000
_cell.length_c   1.000
_cell.angle_alpha   90.00
_cell.angle_beta   90.00
_cell.angle_gamma   90.00
#
_symmetry.space_group_name_H-M   'P 1'
#
loop_
_entity.id
_entity.type
_entity.pdbx_description
1 polymer ?
#
loop_
_entity_poly.entity_id
_entity_poly.type
_entity_poly.pdbx_seq_one_letter_code
_entity_poly.pdbx_strand_id
1 'polypeptide(L)'
;LLWMRENVPEALDEADTYMMMPGLLSYKLCGEMSFDYPSASTTMMIDIRTKKWSERLLSLVGLDETFFPPFLPSGGVIGRITEKVSSETGIPLGIPVIAAGHDTQFALIGSMADQSEMVLSSGTWEIAAIRILEYRDSERAFETGIMTEFDAVDGLWDPQMLMMAGGVVEWVRRNFFADIKDRSDIYSLMIDNAREIEPGSGGVIVVPSFMPSGPNKPYETQGTILGLGLTTDRSQVYRAALEGLSFQLKQAVKAFYETFSFEPTAVRVVGGGSKNHLWNQIRADVLGLPVITTSCEEGTVLGAALFAMVGSGIARSIEEAKKMVEISTRVWEPSENWPYYQKLYEEYEKLPLFLASHYRNKI
;
A
#
# COMPACT_ATOMS: atom_id res chain seq x y z
N LEU A 1 19.64 7.57 6.73
CA LEU A 1 20.57 8.43 7.46
C LEU A 1 21.80 7.66 7.96
N LEU A 2 21.68 6.45 8.57
CA LEU A 2 22.82 5.68 9.05
C LEU A 2 23.81 5.35 7.92
N TRP A 3 23.32 4.87 6.78
CA TRP A 3 24.16 4.64 5.60
C TRP A 3 24.88 5.93 5.14
N MET A 4 24.18 7.07 5.17
CA MET A 4 24.79 8.37 4.80
C MET A 4 25.90 8.73 5.80
N ARG A 5 25.68 8.54 7.10
CA ARG A 5 26.70 8.80 8.14
C ARG A 5 27.96 7.95 7.94
N GLU A 6 27.81 6.72 7.49
CA GLU A 6 28.91 5.81 7.26
C GLU A 6 29.63 6.02 5.91
N ASN A 7 28.94 6.45 4.87
CA ASN A 7 29.47 6.48 3.50
C ASN A 7 29.64 7.88 2.90
N VAL A 8 28.86 8.86 3.34
CA VAL A 8 28.89 10.26 2.85
C VAL A 8 28.60 11.23 4.00
N PRO A 9 29.39 11.19 5.10
CA PRO A 9 29.11 11.96 6.32
C PRO A 9 29.04 13.46 6.05
N GLU A 10 29.82 13.98 5.13
CA GLU A 10 29.80 15.40 4.72
C GLU A 10 28.42 15.87 4.26
N ALA A 11 27.61 15.01 3.66
CA ALA A 11 26.25 15.38 3.26
C ALA A 11 25.32 15.65 4.46
N LEU A 12 25.59 15.04 5.62
CA LEU A 12 24.86 15.32 6.85
C LEU A 12 25.48 16.50 7.63
N ASP A 13 26.80 16.65 7.59
CA ASP A 13 27.53 17.68 8.34
C ASP A 13 27.34 19.07 7.69
N GLU A 14 27.13 19.14 6.37
CA GLU A 14 26.89 20.38 5.63
C GLU A 14 25.40 20.74 5.49
N ALA A 15 24.49 19.80 5.82
CA ALA A 15 23.05 20.02 5.70
C ALA A 15 22.50 20.82 6.89
N ASP A 16 21.72 21.85 6.62
CA ASP A 16 21.01 22.62 7.66
C ASP A 16 19.80 21.87 8.21
N THR A 17 19.11 21.07 7.36
CA THR A 17 17.90 20.35 7.74
C THR A 17 17.60 19.20 6.81
N TYR A 18 16.77 18.25 7.27
CA TYR A 18 16.24 17.15 6.49
C TYR A 18 14.74 17.33 6.24
N MET A 19 14.34 17.26 4.98
CA MET A 19 12.93 17.30 4.57
C MET A 19 12.60 16.10 3.66
N MET A 20 11.41 15.55 3.83
CA MET A 20 10.82 14.64 2.85
C MET A 20 10.28 15.44 1.64
N MET A 21 10.06 14.75 0.52
CA MET A 21 9.61 15.40 -0.72
C MET A 21 8.35 16.27 -0.57
N PRO A 22 7.30 15.85 0.18
CA PRO A 22 6.14 16.71 0.41
C PRO A 22 6.49 18.02 1.10
N GLY A 23 7.34 17.96 2.14
CA GLY A 23 7.83 19.15 2.86
C GLY A 23 8.67 20.06 1.97
N LEU A 24 9.56 19.49 1.15
CA LEU A 24 10.37 20.26 0.20
C LEU A 24 9.52 20.99 -0.84
N LEU A 25 8.49 20.33 -1.40
CA LEU A 25 7.57 20.95 -2.36
C LEU A 25 6.80 22.09 -1.70
N SER A 26 6.29 21.88 -0.50
CA SER A 26 5.58 22.90 0.28
C SER A 26 6.48 24.09 0.59
N TYR A 27 7.73 23.86 1.01
CA TYR A 27 8.74 24.90 1.21
C TYR A 27 8.97 25.72 -0.06
N LYS A 28 9.09 25.08 -1.22
CA LYS A 28 9.24 25.78 -2.50
C LYS A 28 8.03 26.67 -2.82
N LEU A 29 6.84 26.32 -2.37
CA LEU A 29 5.62 27.09 -2.61
C LEU A 29 5.43 28.28 -1.65
N CYS A 30 5.77 28.13 -0.38
CA CYS A 30 5.47 29.13 0.65
C CYS A 30 6.68 29.68 1.42
N GLY A 31 7.85 29.04 1.31
CA GLY A 31 9.06 29.46 2.05
C GLY A 31 9.11 28.98 3.50
N GLU A 32 8.09 28.27 3.98
CA GLU A 32 7.99 27.75 5.34
C GLU A 32 8.28 26.25 5.38
N MET A 33 9.01 25.79 6.38
CA MET A 33 9.38 24.39 6.57
C MET A 33 8.46 23.70 7.57
N SER A 34 8.04 22.48 7.24
CA SER A 34 7.27 21.62 8.14
C SER A 34 7.58 20.15 7.90
N PHE A 35 7.28 19.32 8.90
CA PHE A 35 7.32 17.87 8.78
C PHE A 35 5.96 17.30 9.21
N ASP A 36 5.36 16.47 8.36
CA ASP A 36 4.10 15.82 8.70
C ASP A 36 4.34 14.48 9.42
N TYR A 37 3.39 14.08 10.27
CA TYR A 37 3.49 12.85 11.06
C TYR A 37 3.53 11.57 10.21
N PRO A 38 2.69 11.40 9.16
CA PRO A 38 2.80 10.27 8.24
C PRO A 38 4.21 10.09 7.67
N SER A 39 4.80 11.13 7.09
CA SER A 39 6.18 11.07 6.57
C SER A 39 7.22 10.82 7.66
N ALA A 40 7.00 11.35 8.87
CA ALA A 40 7.92 11.12 9.98
C ALA A 40 7.93 9.64 10.41
N SER A 41 6.79 8.97 10.43
CA SER A 41 6.73 7.56 10.79
C SER A 41 7.48 6.66 9.81
N THR A 42 7.49 7.00 8.51
CA THR A 42 8.25 6.24 7.51
C THR A 42 9.77 6.32 7.70
N THR A 43 10.27 7.33 8.41
CA THR A 43 11.70 7.44 8.72
C THR A 43 12.19 6.35 9.68
N MET A 44 11.28 5.73 10.44
CA MET A 44 11.56 4.81 11.54
C MET A 44 12.41 5.45 12.66
N MET A 45 12.48 6.78 12.74
CA MET A 45 13.25 7.52 13.74
C MET A 45 12.37 8.25 14.76
N ILE A 46 11.06 8.09 14.66
CA ILE A 46 10.08 8.65 15.60
C ILE A 46 9.63 7.58 16.61
N ASP A 47 9.38 8.00 17.83
CA ASP A 47 8.64 7.17 18.81
C ASP A 47 7.15 7.32 18.52
N ILE A 48 6.54 6.26 18.02
CA ILE A 48 5.14 6.24 17.57
C ILE A 48 4.13 6.44 18.72
N ARG A 49 4.52 6.20 19.98
CA ARG A 49 3.66 6.42 21.17
C ARG A 49 3.65 7.87 21.60
N THR A 50 4.84 8.50 21.60
CA THR A 50 5.01 9.86 22.07
C THR A 50 4.88 10.91 20.97
N LYS A 51 4.86 10.49 19.70
CA LYS A 51 4.88 11.34 18.50
C LYS A 51 6.07 12.30 18.46
N LYS A 52 7.22 11.88 19.00
CA LYS A 52 8.45 12.66 19.04
C LYS A 52 9.59 11.94 18.37
N TRP A 53 10.57 12.66 17.90
CA TRP A 53 11.82 12.08 17.44
C TRP A 53 12.46 11.26 18.57
N SER A 54 12.98 10.09 18.25
CA SER A 54 13.66 9.21 19.19
C SER A 54 15.11 9.67 19.38
N GLU A 55 15.42 10.31 20.51
CA GLU A 55 16.78 10.72 20.84
C GLU A 55 17.79 9.57 20.70
N ARG A 56 17.39 8.35 21.10
CA ARG A 56 18.22 7.16 20.99
C ARG A 56 18.56 6.82 19.54
N LEU A 57 17.59 6.91 18.61
CA LEU A 57 17.81 6.58 17.19
C LEU A 57 18.58 7.70 16.49
N LEU A 58 18.27 8.97 16.82
CA LEU A 58 18.98 10.11 16.27
C LEU A 58 20.46 10.12 16.68
N SER A 59 20.75 9.76 17.93
CA SER A 59 22.15 9.67 18.42
C SER A 59 23.01 8.68 17.66
N LEU A 60 22.42 7.60 17.05
CA LEU A 60 23.15 6.65 16.22
C LEU A 60 23.77 7.28 14.96
N VAL A 61 23.16 8.38 14.51
CA VAL A 61 23.60 9.12 13.31
C VAL A 61 24.22 10.47 13.65
N GLY A 62 24.39 10.77 14.96
CA GLY A 62 24.98 12.03 15.43
C GLY A 62 24.10 13.26 15.14
N LEU A 63 22.77 13.09 15.15
CA LEU A 63 21.78 14.14 14.96
C LEU A 63 20.92 14.31 16.20
N ASP A 64 20.22 15.41 16.29
CA ASP A 64 19.17 15.69 17.27
C ASP A 64 17.90 16.22 16.60
N GLU A 65 16.86 16.47 17.37
CA GLU A 65 15.56 16.89 16.85
C GLU A 65 15.58 18.25 16.13
N THR A 66 16.57 19.11 16.41
CA THR A 66 16.68 20.43 15.76
C THR A 66 17.07 20.35 14.29
N PHE A 67 17.57 19.20 13.86
CA PHE A 67 17.88 18.93 12.46
C PHE A 67 16.64 18.78 11.57
N PHE A 68 15.46 18.63 12.17
CA PHE A 68 14.22 18.42 11.46
C PHE A 68 13.29 19.63 11.59
N PRO A 69 12.51 19.96 10.55
CA PRO A 69 11.48 20.97 10.66
C PRO A 69 10.44 20.64 11.73
N PRO A 70 9.73 21.66 12.29
CA PRO A 70 8.68 21.42 13.27
C PRO A 70 7.54 20.58 12.70
N PHE A 71 6.94 19.74 13.55
CA PHE A 71 5.79 18.95 13.18
C PHE A 71 4.55 19.81 12.93
N LEU A 72 3.83 19.45 11.85
CA LEU A 72 2.52 20.00 11.55
C LEU A 72 1.57 18.84 11.18
N PRO A 73 0.38 18.75 11.79
CA PRO A 73 -0.59 17.71 11.41
C PRO A 73 -1.10 17.92 9.98
N SER A 74 -1.47 16.82 9.34
CA SER A 74 -2.11 16.86 8.00
C SER A 74 -3.35 17.79 8.03
N GLY A 75 -3.51 18.60 6.99
CA GLY A 75 -4.53 19.64 6.94
C GLY A 75 -4.15 20.96 7.62
N GLY A 76 -3.03 21.03 8.35
CA GLY A 76 -2.51 22.29 8.90
C GLY A 76 -2.03 23.25 7.82
N VAL A 77 -2.15 24.55 8.05
CA VAL A 77 -1.64 25.58 7.13
C VAL A 77 -0.14 25.74 7.36
N ILE A 78 0.70 25.39 6.40
CA ILE A 78 2.15 25.56 6.44
C ILE A 78 2.50 27.04 6.24
N GLY A 79 1.94 27.65 5.22
CA GLY A 79 2.20 29.02 4.80
C GLY A 79 1.25 29.42 3.68
N ARG A 80 1.66 30.43 2.91
CA ARG A 80 0.86 30.92 1.77
C ARG A 80 1.73 31.07 0.52
N ILE A 81 1.12 30.89 -0.65
CA ILE A 81 1.79 31.09 -1.93
C ILE A 81 2.45 32.48 -1.95
N THR A 82 3.75 32.50 -2.23
CA THR A 82 4.58 33.71 -2.29
C THR A 82 4.39 34.47 -3.59
N GLU A 83 4.79 35.75 -3.65
CA GLU A 83 4.75 36.57 -4.88
C GLU A 83 5.57 35.94 -6.00
N LYS A 84 6.76 35.41 -5.67
CA LYS A 84 7.61 34.72 -6.63
C LYS A 84 6.90 33.54 -7.27
N VAL A 85 6.35 32.63 -6.46
CA VAL A 85 5.64 31.45 -6.95
C VAL A 85 4.40 31.84 -7.74
N SER A 86 3.63 32.82 -7.27
CA SER A 86 2.47 33.33 -7.99
C SER A 86 2.84 33.84 -9.38
N SER A 87 3.93 34.60 -9.51
CA SER A 87 4.39 35.13 -10.80
C SER A 87 4.90 34.04 -11.74
N GLU A 88 5.57 33.00 -11.21
CA GLU A 88 6.15 31.91 -12.01
C GLU A 88 5.12 30.86 -12.45
N THR A 89 4.09 30.61 -11.66
CA THR A 89 3.15 29.50 -11.86
C THR A 89 1.74 29.93 -12.26
N GLY A 90 1.39 31.20 -12.00
CA GLY A 90 0.01 31.70 -12.16
C GLY A 90 -0.94 31.30 -11.03
N ILE A 91 -0.47 30.61 -9.99
CA ILE A 91 -1.27 30.32 -8.79
C ILE A 91 -1.52 31.64 -8.06
N PRO A 92 -2.78 31.96 -7.69
CA PRO A 92 -3.08 33.23 -7.02
C PRO A 92 -2.30 33.41 -5.71
N LEU A 93 -1.80 34.63 -5.54
CA LEU A 93 -1.06 35.02 -4.33
C LEU A 93 -1.89 34.79 -3.07
N GLY A 94 -1.24 34.30 -2.01
CA GLY A 94 -1.84 34.18 -0.69
C GLY A 94 -2.76 32.97 -0.49
N ILE A 95 -2.91 32.10 -1.48
CA ILE A 95 -3.58 30.80 -1.28
C ILE A 95 -2.83 30.02 -0.20
N PRO A 96 -3.51 29.41 0.79
CA PRO A 96 -2.86 28.62 1.83
C PRO A 96 -2.23 27.35 1.24
N VAL A 97 -1.01 27.04 1.64
CA VAL A 97 -0.33 25.77 1.40
C VAL A 97 -0.61 24.87 2.61
N ILE A 98 -1.27 23.75 2.34
CA ILE A 98 -1.78 22.85 3.38
C ILE A 98 -0.86 21.65 3.51
N ALA A 99 -0.58 21.24 4.74
CA ALA A 99 0.23 20.06 5.01
C ALA A 99 -0.47 18.80 4.48
N ALA A 100 0.20 18.12 3.59
CA ALA A 100 -0.04 16.75 3.19
C ALA A 100 1.18 15.92 3.62
N GLY A 101 1.32 14.67 3.16
CA GLY A 101 2.42 13.83 3.61
C GLY A 101 2.63 12.62 2.74
N HIS A 102 2.87 11.48 3.38
CA HIS A 102 3.19 10.24 2.70
C HIS A 102 2.01 9.75 1.85
N ASP A 103 2.30 9.41 0.61
CA ASP A 103 1.32 9.09 -0.43
C ASP A 103 0.38 7.93 -0.07
N THR A 104 0.89 6.90 0.60
CA THR A 104 0.10 5.73 1.03
C THR A 104 -1.04 6.16 1.96
N GLN A 105 -0.76 6.94 3.02
CA GLN A 105 -1.78 7.37 3.97
C GLN A 105 -2.83 8.28 3.31
N PHE A 106 -2.40 9.12 2.37
CA PHE A 106 -3.33 9.94 1.61
C PHE A 106 -4.15 9.14 0.60
N ALA A 107 -3.58 8.06 0.03
CA ALA A 107 -4.34 7.11 -0.80
C ALA A 107 -5.40 6.36 0.02
N LEU A 108 -5.14 6.03 1.30
CA LEU A 108 -6.14 5.44 2.19
C LEU A 108 -7.36 6.36 2.34
N ILE A 109 -7.14 7.65 2.55
CA ILE A 109 -8.23 8.64 2.66
C ILE A 109 -8.96 8.82 1.32
N GLY A 110 -8.21 8.97 0.22
CA GLY A 110 -8.77 9.15 -1.11
C GLY A 110 -9.43 7.91 -1.70
N SER A 111 -9.20 6.73 -1.11
CA SER A 111 -9.95 5.51 -1.44
C SER A 111 -11.42 5.62 -1.05
N MET A 112 -11.80 6.60 -0.22
CA MET A 112 -13.12 6.79 0.37
C MET A 112 -13.54 5.63 1.31
N ALA A 113 -12.58 4.84 1.78
CA ALA A 113 -12.84 3.72 2.68
C ALA A 113 -13.39 4.19 4.03
N ASP A 114 -14.31 3.39 4.57
CA ASP A 114 -14.72 3.49 5.96
C ASP A 114 -13.67 2.86 6.88
N GLN A 115 -13.71 3.18 8.17
CA GLN A 115 -12.73 2.66 9.13
C GLN A 115 -12.82 1.14 9.32
N SER A 116 -13.96 0.53 9.03
CA SER A 116 -14.16 -0.93 9.07
C SER A 116 -13.69 -1.65 7.81
N GLU A 117 -13.26 -0.93 6.77
CA GLU A 117 -12.78 -1.51 5.52
C GLU A 117 -11.24 -1.58 5.52
N MET A 118 -10.71 -2.65 4.95
CA MET A 118 -9.28 -2.71 4.60
C MET A 118 -9.05 -2.00 3.27
N VAL A 119 -7.98 -1.23 3.15
CA VAL A 119 -7.56 -0.63 1.88
C VAL A 119 -6.40 -1.43 1.31
N LEU A 120 -6.50 -1.77 0.03
CA LEU A 120 -5.46 -2.44 -0.74
C LEU A 120 -4.98 -1.51 -1.85
N SER A 121 -3.83 -0.89 -1.66
CA SER A 121 -3.15 -0.17 -2.74
C SER A 121 -2.44 -1.18 -3.63
N SER A 122 -2.96 -1.39 -4.85
CA SER A 122 -2.55 -2.45 -5.77
C SER A 122 -1.80 -1.88 -6.97
N GLY A 123 -0.47 -1.92 -6.89
CA GLY A 123 0.48 -1.53 -7.94
C GLY A 123 1.46 -2.66 -8.23
N THR A 124 2.72 -2.34 -8.51
CA THR A 124 3.82 -3.33 -8.58
C THR A 124 3.92 -4.10 -7.27
N TRP A 125 3.80 -3.38 -6.17
CA TRP A 125 3.59 -3.89 -4.83
C TRP A 125 2.11 -3.73 -4.45
N GLU A 126 1.64 -4.55 -3.55
CA GLU A 126 0.40 -4.34 -2.80
C GLU A 126 0.71 -3.92 -1.38
N ILE A 127 0.02 -2.91 -0.91
CA ILE A 127 0.02 -2.50 0.49
C ILE A 127 -1.40 -2.72 1.01
N ALA A 128 -1.55 -3.72 1.89
CA ALA A 128 -2.78 -3.92 2.65
C ALA A 128 -2.68 -3.10 3.93
N ALA A 129 -3.62 -2.22 4.17
CA ALA A 129 -3.63 -1.32 5.32
C ALA A 129 -4.98 -1.29 6.01
N ILE A 130 -4.96 -1.19 7.33
CA ILE A 130 -6.12 -1.01 8.19
C ILE A 130 -5.93 0.24 9.05
N ARG A 131 -7.01 0.74 9.64
CA ARG A 131 -7.00 1.94 10.48
C ARG A 131 -7.46 1.58 11.89
N ILE A 132 -6.63 1.88 12.89
CA ILE A 132 -6.92 1.56 14.30
C ILE A 132 -6.87 2.80 15.19
N LEU A 133 -7.65 2.79 16.28
CA LEU A 133 -7.77 3.90 17.22
C LEU A 133 -6.68 3.91 18.29
N GLU A 134 -6.02 2.78 18.52
CA GLU A 134 -4.99 2.65 19.54
C GLU A 134 -3.78 1.92 18.98
N TYR A 135 -2.61 2.50 19.18
CA TYR A 135 -1.36 1.80 18.89
C TYR A 135 -1.20 0.58 19.80
N ARG A 136 -0.87 -0.54 19.19
CA ARG A 136 -0.58 -1.80 19.91
C ARG A 136 0.77 -2.34 19.49
N ASP A 137 1.67 -2.48 20.46
CA ASP A 137 2.88 -3.27 20.25
C ASP A 137 2.51 -4.73 20.07
N SER A 138 3.15 -5.36 19.10
CA SER A 138 2.93 -6.76 18.85
C SER A 138 4.19 -7.41 18.26
N GLU A 139 4.74 -8.40 18.97
CA GLU A 139 5.79 -9.27 18.44
C GLU A 139 5.30 -9.98 17.17
N ARG A 140 4.01 -10.35 17.15
CA ARG A 140 3.37 -10.95 16.00
C ARG A 140 3.37 -10.03 14.77
N ALA A 141 3.17 -8.72 14.95
CA ALA A 141 3.28 -7.75 13.85
C ALA A 141 4.69 -7.75 13.27
N PHE A 142 5.71 -7.73 14.13
CA PHE A 142 7.12 -7.79 13.69
C PHE A 142 7.43 -9.08 12.94
N GLU A 143 7.02 -10.23 13.47
CA GLU A 143 7.22 -11.54 12.85
C GLU A 143 6.54 -11.66 11.47
N THR A 144 5.34 -11.12 11.33
CA THR A 144 4.56 -11.17 10.07
C THR A 144 4.91 -10.05 9.10
N GLY A 145 5.76 -9.09 9.50
CA GLY A 145 6.16 -7.96 8.68
C GLY A 145 5.09 -6.87 8.56
N ILE A 146 4.16 -6.79 9.53
CA ILE A 146 3.24 -5.66 9.64
C ILE A 146 3.99 -4.49 10.26
N MET A 147 3.99 -3.36 9.57
CA MET A 147 4.50 -2.09 10.06
C MET A 147 3.32 -1.21 10.46
N THR A 148 3.50 -0.41 11.51
CA THR A 148 2.48 0.57 11.91
C THR A 148 3.04 1.97 11.73
N GLU A 149 2.29 2.81 11.02
CA GLU A 149 2.61 4.21 10.79
C GLU A 149 1.49 5.11 11.33
N PHE A 150 1.71 6.42 11.33
CA PHE A 150 0.65 7.37 11.63
C PHE A 150 -0.30 7.49 10.43
N ASP A 151 -1.59 7.46 10.70
CA ASP A 151 -2.62 7.82 9.73
C ASP A 151 -2.53 9.31 9.38
N ALA A 152 -3.01 9.69 8.20
CA ALA A 152 -3.16 11.10 7.84
C ALA A 152 -4.16 11.82 8.77
N VAL A 153 -5.14 11.12 9.32
CA VAL A 153 -6.07 11.65 10.34
C VAL A 153 -5.44 11.50 11.71
N ASP A 154 -5.27 12.61 12.41
CA ASP A 154 -4.67 12.60 13.75
C ASP A 154 -5.46 11.74 14.74
N GLY A 155 -4.75 10.97 15.55
CA GLY A 155 -5.31 10.03 16.51
C GLY A 155 -5.59 8.63 15.98
N LEU A 156 -5.26 8.37 14.72
CA LEU A 156 -5.31 7.04 14.13
C LEU A 156 -3.90 6.53 13.79
N TRP A 157 -3.80 5.21 13.67
CA TRP A 157 -2.60 4.50 13.20
C TRP A 157 -2.96 3.57 12.06
N ASP A 158 -2.01 3.38 11.14
CA ASP A 158 -2.14 2.54 9.96
C ASP A 158 -1.21 1.33 10.06
N PRO A 159 -1.63 0.21 10.67
CA PRO A 159 -0.97 -1.05 10.45
C PRO A 159 -1.07 -1.45 8.97
N GLN A 160 0.09 -1.73 8.36
CA GLN A 160 0.16 -2.06 6.94
C GLN A 160 1.14 -3.20 6.65
N MET A 161 0.88 -3.94 5.59
CA MET A 161 1.72 -5.03 5.12
C MET A 161 2.03 -4.85 3.63
N LEU A 162 3.33 -4.83 3.32
CA LEU A 162 3.82 -4.73 1.95
C LEU A 162 4.02 -6.13 1.35
N MET A 163 3.43 -6.37 0.18
CA MET A 163 3.48 -7.65 -0.54
C MET A 163 3.84 -7.41 -2.01
N MET A 164 4.67 -8.30 -2.59
CA MET A 164 4.88 -8.29 -4.04
C MET A 164 3.61 -8.76 -4.75
N ALA A 165 3.14 -8.05 -5.75
CA ALA A 165 1.91 -8.38 -6.45
C ALA A 165 1.94 -8.11 -7.96
N GLY A 166 1.70 -6.90 -8.43
CA GLY A 166 1.73 -6.56 -9.85
C GLY A 166 3.06 -6.90 -10.54
N GLY A 167 4.16 -6.92 -9.77
CA GLY A 167 5.46 -7.41 -10.24
C GLY A 167 5.45 -8.88 -10.66
N VAL A 168 4.66 -9.73 -9.97
CA VAL A 168 4.46 -11.14 -10.35
C VAL A 168 3.63 -11.23 -11.63
N VAL A 169 2.56 -10.45 -11.72
CA VAL A 169 1.72 -10.37 -12.95
C VAL A 169 2.57 -9.95 -14.14
N GLU A 170 3.41 -8.93 -13.97
CA GLU A 170 4.32 -8.46 -15.02
C GLU A 170 5.39 -9.53 -15.37
N TRP A 171 5.90 -10.27 -14.38
CA TRP A 171 6.81 -11.39 -14.63
C TRP A 171 6.14 -12.48 -15.47
N VAL A 172 4.88 -12.83 -15.16
CA VAL A 172 4.10 -13.80 -15.99
C VAL A 172 3.92 -13.27 -17.41
N ARG A 173 3.55 -11.99 -17.56
CA ARG A 173 3.42 -11.36 -18.89
C ARG A 173 4.71 -11.50 -19.71
N ARG A 174 5.84 -11.12 -19.12
CA ARG A 174 7.13 -11.15 -19.83
C ARG A 174 7.59 -12.55 -20.23
N ASN A 175 7.31 -13.56 -19.41
CA ASN A 175 7.83 -14.90 -19.63
C ASN A 175 6.88 -15.82 -20.41
N PHE A 176 5.56 -15.64 -20.29
CA PHE A 176 4.57 -16.53 -20.92
C PHE A 176 3.83 -15.89 -22.09
N PHE A 177 3.90 -14.57 -22.25
CA PHE A 177 3.24 -13.82 -23.33
C PHE A 177 4.22 -13.01 -24.18
N ALA A 178 5.48 -13.42 -24.23
CA ALA A 178 6.56 -12.69 -24.92
C ALA A 178 6.31 -12.61 -26.46
N ASP A 179 5.62 -13.58 -27.03
CA ASP A 179 5.27 -13.65 -28.45
C ASP A 179 4.29 -12.55 -28.90
N ILE A 180 3.52 -12.00 -27.96
CA ILE A 180 2.54 -10.93 -28.19
C ILE A 180 2.84 -9.64 -27.40
N LYS A 181 4.10 -9.46 -26.96
CA LYS A 181 4.52 -8.35 -26.09
C LYS A 181 4.22 -6.94 -26.63
N ASP A 182 4.19 -6.81 -27.94
CA ASP A 182 4.01 -5.52 -28.62
C ASP A 182 2.53 -5.13 -28.86
N ARG A 183 1.58 -5.98 -28.41
CA ARG A 183 0.15 -5.68 -28.49
C ARG A 183 -0.24 -4.65 -27.44
N SER A 184 -0.93 -3.59 -27.85
CA SER A 184 -1.45 -2.57 -26.94
C SER A 184 -2.56 -3.07 -26.00
N ASP A 185 -3.26 -4.14 -26.39
CA ASP A 185 -4.37 -4.77 -25.66
C ASP A 185 -3.94 -6.04 -24.88
N ILE A 186 -2.64 -6.26 -24.70
CA ILE A 186 -2.09 -7.49 -24.11
C ILE A 186 -2.73 -7.82 -22.74
N TYR A 187 -2.93 -6.85 -21.87
CA TYR A 187 -3.53 -7.09 -20.55
C TYR A 187 -5.00 -7.50 -20.67
N SER A 188 -5.77 -6.87 -21.55
CA SER A 188 -7.17 -7.26 -21.81
C SER A 188 -7.24 -8.70 -22.32
N LEU A 189 -6.38 -9.06 -23.27
CA LEU A 189 -6.31 -10.42 -23.80
C LEU A 189 -5.94 -11.45 -22.74
N MET A 190 -4.97 -11.14 -21.87
CA MET A 190 -4.60 -12.02 -20.74
C MET A 190 -5.77 -12.24 -19.79
N ILE A 191 -6.50 -11.17 -19.46
CA ILE A 191 -7.67 -11.21 -18.58
C ILE A 191 -8.80 -12.03 -19.21
N ASP A 192 -9.12 -11.76 -20.48
CA ASP A 192 -10.23 -12.42 -21.17
C ASP A 192 -9.97 -13.91 -21.33
N ASN A 193 -8.76 -14.32 -21.74
CA ASN A 193 -8.40 -15.72 -21.82
C ASN A 193 -8.42 -16.43 -20.46
N ALA A 194 -7.94 -15.78 -19.41
CA ALA A 194 -7.93 -16.35 -18.07
C ALA A 194 -9.33 -16.43 -17.44
N ARG A 195 -10.29 -15.63 -17.91
CA ARG A 195 -11.69 -15.70 -17.47
C ARG A 195 -12.36 -17.02 -17.87
N GLU A 196 -11.97 -17.57 -19.03
CA GLU A 196 -12.48 -18.86 -19.53
C GLU A 196 -11.91 -20.09 -18.79
N ILE A 197 -10.88 -19.89 -17.97
CA ILE A 197 -10.30 -20.95 -17.15
C ILE A 197 -11.12 -21.09 -15.86
N GLU A 198 -11.46 -22.32 -15.50
CA GLU A 198 -12.17 -22.61 -14.25
C GLU A 198 -11.35 -22.25 -13.01
N PRO A 199 -11.99 -21.91 -11.86
CA PRO A 199 -11.33 -21.71 -10.58
C PRO A 199 -10.38 -22.88 -10.23
N GLY A 200 -9.20 -22.55 -9.68
CA GLY A 200 -8.15 -23.53 -9.39
C GLY A 200 -7.23 -23.82 -10.57
N SER A 201 -7.40 -23.09 -11.70
CA SER A 201 -6.44 -23.03 -12.81
C SER A 201 -6.03 -24.41 -13.35
N GLY A 202 -6.93 -25.40 -13.32
CA GLY A 202 -6.66 -26.79 -13.76
C GLY A 202 -5.59 -27.49 -12.89
N GLY A 203 -5.44 -27.12 -11.62
CA GLY A 203 -4.47 -27.66 -10.69
C GLY A 203 -3.10 -26.94 -10.70
N VAL A 204 -2.95 -25.89 -11.50
CA VAL A 204 -1.75 -25.04 -11.44
C VAL A 204 -1.84 -24.10 -10.23
N ILE A 205 -0.79 -24.07 -9.43
CA ILE A 205 -0.70 -23.21 -8.24
C ILE A 205 0.56 -22.34 -8.34
N VAL A 206 0.40 -21.05 -8.12
CA VAL A 206 1.53 -20.11 -8.01
C VAL A 206 1.67 -19.65 -6.57
N VAL A 207 2.85 -19.89 -5.96
CA VAL A 207 3.26 -19.28 -4.70
C VAL A 207 4.05 -18.03 -5.02
N PRO A 208 3.51 -16.81 -4.76
CA PRO A 208 4.05 -15.57 -5.30
C PRO A 208 5.22 -14.98 -4.47
N SER A 209 6.02 -15.80 -3.83
CA SER A 209 7.18 -15.40 -3.02
C SER A 209 8.40 -15.07 -3.89
N PHE A 210 8.22 -14.24 -4.93
CA PHE A 210 9.32 -13.83 -5.83
C PHE A 210 10.32 -12.89 -5.18
N MET A 211 9.91 -12.23 -4.09
CA MET A 211 10.76 -11.44 -3.20
C MET A 211 10.29 -11.65 -1.76
N PRO A 212 11.19 -11.59 -0.76
CA PRO A 212 10.81 -11.68 0.65
C PRO A 212 9.88 -10.54 1.04
N SER A 213 8.59 -10.81 1.16
CA SER A 213 7.56 -9.82 1.46
C SER A 213 6.28 -10.48 1.98
N GLY A 214 5.43 -9.68 2.64
CA GLY A 214 4.14 -10.12 3.13
C GLY A 214 4.17 -11.28 4.13
N PRO A 215 3.05 -11.99 4.29
CA PRO A 215 2.91 -13.02 5.32
C PRO A 215 3.81 -14.25 5.10
N ASN A 216 4.37 -14.40 3.92
CA ASN A 216 5.28 -15.52 3.58
C ASN A 216 6.76 -15.19 3.83
N LYS A 217 7.10 -13.94 4.17
CA LYS A 217 8.48 -13.52 4.45
C LYS A 217 9.19 -14.40 5.50
N PRO A 218 8.55 -14.79 6.60
CA PRO A 218 9.20 -15.64 7.61
C PRO A 218 9.59 -17.03 7.12
N TYR A 219 8.99 -17.52 6.04
CA TYR A 219 9.25 -18.85 5.51
C TYR A 219 10.45 -18.93 4.57
N GLU A 220 10.99 -17.78 4.14
CA GLU A 220 12.13 -17.71 3.20
C GLU A 220 11.93 -18.54 1.93
N THR A 221 10.69 -18.58 1.41
CA THR A 221 10.34 -19.30 0.19
C THR A 221 10.70 -18.47 -1.05
N GLN A 222 10.76 -19.15 -2.20
CA GLN A 222 10.90 -18.49 -3.51
C GLN A 222 9.63 -18.66 -4.32
N GLY A 223 9.45 -17.78 -5.34
CA GLY A 223 8.37 -17.91 -6.31
C GLY A 223 8.36 -19.31 -6.93
N THR A 224 7.24 -19.99 -6.84
CA THR A 224 7.13 -21.40 -7.24
C THR A 224 5.85 -21.63 -8.04
N ILE A 225 5.94 -22.40 -9.11
CA ILE A 225 4.79 -22.86 -9.90
C ILE A 225 4.70 -24.39 -9.73
N LEU A 226 3.56 -24.87 -9.26
CA LEU A 226 3.26 -26.29 -9.06
C LEU A 226 2.16 -26.74 -10.03
N GLY A 227 2.06 -28.04 -10.26
CA GLY A 227 0.96 -28.64 -11.02
C GLY A 227 1.04 -28.48 -12.55
N LEU A 228 2.21 -28.13 -13.11
CA LEU A 228 2.38 -28.03 -14.55
C LEU A 228 2.30 -29.42 -15.22
N GLY A 229 1.51 -29.52 -16.28
CA GLY A 229 1.38 -30.70 -17.16
C GLY A 229 1.63 -30.34 -18.61
N LEU A 230 1.63 -31.34 -19.47
CA LEU A 230 1.88 -31.15 -20.93
C LEU A 230 0.79 -30.31 -21.61
N THR A 231 -0.40 -30.26 -21.05
CA THR A 231 -1.54 -29.49 -21.56
C THR A 231 -1.74 -28.15 -20.87
N THR A 232 -0.88 -27.80 -19.92
CA THR A 232 -0.96 -26.49 -19.24
C THR A 232 -0.68 -25.39 -20.24
N ASP A 233 -1.60 -24.44 -20.35
CA ASP A 233 -1.41 -23.23 -21.15
C ASP A 233 -1.07 -22.00 -20.32
N ARG A 234 -0.69 -20.92 -20.99
CA ARG A 234 -0.27 -19.66 -20.35
C ARG A 234 -1.40 -18.96 -19.61
N SER A 235 -2.66 -19.18 -19.99
CA SER A 235 -3.82 -18.54 -19.35
C SER A 235 -4.09 -19.17 -17.98
N GLN A 236 -3.85 -20.50 -17.86
CA GLN A 236 -3.88 -21.20 -16.57
C GLN A 236 -2.79 -20.65 -15.62
N VAL A 237 -1.57 -20.43 -16.12
CA VAL A 237 -0.47 -19.87 -15.31
C VAL A 237 -0.81 -18.44 -14.87
N TYR A 238 -1.38 -17.62 -15.75
CA TYR A 238 -1.77 -16.25 -15.39
C TYR A 238 -2.89 -16.25 -14.37
N ARG A 239 -3.95 -17.06 -14.54
CA ARG A 239 -5.01 -17.19 -13.55
C ARG A 239 -4.47 -17.69 -12.21
N ALA A 240 -3.64 -18.73 -12.21
CA ALA A 240 -3.00 -19.26 -11.01
C ALA A 240 -2.16 -18.19 -10.27
N ALA A 241 -1.52 -17.27 -11.00
CA ALA A 241 -0.83 -16.15 -10.39
C ALA A 241 -1.80 -15.19 -9.69
N LEU A 242 -2.94 -14.85 -10.31
CA LEU A 242 -3.97 -14.01 -9.66
C LEU A 242 -4.59 -14.70 -8.44
N GLU A 243 -4.82 -16.01 -8.50
CA GLU A 243 -5.31 -16.83 -7.39
C GLU A 243 -4.30 -16.86 -6.23
N GLY A 244 -3.02 -17.14 -6.53
CA GLY A 244 -1.94 -17.17 -5.54
C GLY A 244 -1.73 -15.83 -4.84
N LEU A 245 -1.79 -14.72 -5.57
CA LEU A 245 -1.75 -13.37 -5.03
C LEU A 245 -2.97 -13.07 -4.14
N SER A 246 -4.15 -13.56 -4.51
CA SER A 246 -5.36 -13.40 -3.69
C SER A 246 -5.31 -14.27 -2.42
N PHE A 247 -4.69 -15.45 -2.47
CA PHE A 247 -4.42 -16.26 -1.27
C PHE A 247 -3.41 -15.58 -0.35
N GLN A 248 -2.37 -14.94 -0.89
CA GLN A 248 -1.44 -14.14 -0.11
C GLN A 248 -2.17 -12.99 0.62
N LEU A 249 -3.09 -12.31 -0.06
CA LEU A 249 -3.93 -11.27 0.55
C LEU A 249 -4.80 -11.85 1.69
N LYS A 250 -5.37 -13.04 1.51
CA LYS A 250 -6.13 -13.72 2.59
C LYS A 250 -5.27 -14.05 3.80
N GLN A 251 -4.01 -14.45 3.60
CA GLN A 251 -3.06 -14.64 4.69
C GLN A 251 -2.77 -13.31 5.42
N ALA A 252 -2.67 -12.20 4.67
CA ALA A 252 -2.51 -10.87 5.28
C ALA A 252 -3.73 -10.48 6.12
N VAL A 253 -4.96 -10.68 5.62
CA VAL A 253 -6.20 -10.44 6.39
C VAL A 253 -6.21 -11.26 7.69
N LYS A 254 -5.81 -12.54 7.62
CA LYS A 254 -5.68 -13.40 8.80
C LYS A 254 -4.64 -12.85 9.79
N ALA A 255 -3.49 -12.37 9.31
CA ALA A 255 -2.47 -11.77 10.17
C ALA A 255 -2.95 -10.49 10.87
N PHE A 256 -3.72 -9.64 10.20
CA PHE A 256 -4.35 -8.47 10.83
C PHE A 256 -5.39 -8.86 11.89
N TYR A 257 -6.18 -9.89 11.64
CA TYR A 257 -7.11 -10.42 12.64
C TYR A 257 -6.38 -10.95 13.88
N GLU A 258 -5.38 -11.79 13.67
CA GLU A 258 -4.59 -12.39 14.77
C GLU A 258 -3.84 -11.35 15.61
N THR A 259 -3.40 -10.24 14.98
CA THR A 259 -2.59 -9.21 15.62
C THR A 259 -3.45 -8.12 16.29
N PHE A 260 -4.49 -7.66 15.61
CA PHE A 260 -5.26 -6.48 16.01
C PHE A 260 -6.74 -6.78 16.30
N SER A 261 -7.19 -8.03 16.11
CA SER A 261 -8.62 -8.42 16.14
C SER A 261 -9.46 -7.59 15.15
N PHE A 262 -8.85 -7.27 13.99
CA PHE A 262 -9.53 -6.50 12.95
C PHE A 262 -10.15 -7.43 11.92
N GLU A 263 -11.46 -7.37 11.78
CA GLU A 263 -12.24 -8.08 10.76
C GLU A 263 -12.76 -7.07 9.74
N PRO A 264 -12.21 -7.02 8.52
CA PRO A 264 -12.69 -6.09 7.52
C PRO A 264 -14.09 -6.45 7.05
N THR A 265 -14.95 -5.43 6.89
CA THR A 265 -16.29 -5.59 6.29
C THR A 265 -16.23 -5.66 4.76
N ALA A 266 -15.20 -5.10 4.16
CA ALA A 266 -14.90 -5.13 2.74
C ALA A 266 -13.41 -4.82 2.50
N VAL A 267 -12.94 -5.07 1.27
CA VAL A 267 -11.61 -4.64 0.84
C VAL A 267 -11.76 -3.61 -0.27
N ARG A 268 -11.27 -2.40 -0.03
CA ARG A 268 -11.27 -1.32 -1.01
C ARG A 268 -9.96 -1.28 -1.78
N VAL A 269 -10.03 -1.53 -3.08
CA VAL A 269 -8.85 -1.65 -3.95
C VAL A 269 -8.66 -0.36 -4.75
N VAL A 270 -7.46 0.20 -4.65
CA VAL A 270 -7.02 1.38 -5.42
C VAL A 270 -5.75 1.06 -6.22
N GLY A 271 -5.37 1.95 -7.15
CA GLY A 271 -4.19 1.76 -8.00
C GLY A 271 -4.46 0.91 -9.24
N GLY A 272 -3.39 0.60 -9.99
CA GLY A 272 -3.48 -0.06 -11.30
C GLY A 272 -4.15 -1.44 -11.29
N GLY A 273 -3.94 -2.21 -10.21
CA GLY A 273 -4.54 -3.55 -10.04
C GLY A 273 -6.07 -3.53 -9.91
N SER A 274 -6.66 -2.40 -9.50
CA SER A 274 -8.12 -2.23 -9.43
C SER A 274 -8.82 -2.33 -10.79
N LYS A 275 -8.09 -2.10 -11.89
CA LYS A 275 -8.60 -2.18 -13.26
C LYS A 275 -8.77 -3.63 -13.76
N ASN A 276 -8.17 -4.61 -13.08
CA ASN A 276 -8.31 -6.01 -13.42
C ASN A 276 -9.56 -6.63 -12.78
N HIS A 277 -10.64 -6.63 -13.55
CA HIS A 277 -11.96 -7.09 -13.09
C HIS A 277 -12.00 -8.58 -12.70
N LEU A 278 -11.23 -9.43 -13.40
CA LEU A 278 -11.11 -10.84 -13.04
C LEU A 278 -10.42 -10.99 -11.68
N TRP A 279 -9.34 -10.26 -11.46
CA TRP A 279 -8.62 -10.32 -10.19
C TRP A 279 -9.45 -9.80 -9.01
N ASN A 280 -10.24 -8.74 -9.22
CA ASN A 280 -11.15 -8.23 -8.18
C ASN A 280 -12.21 -9.27 -7.80
N GLN A 281 -12.77 -10.01 -8.78
CA GLN A 281 -13.69 -11.10 -8.49
C GLN A 281 -13.01 -12.26 -7.77
N ILE A 282 -11.80 -12.67 -8.20
CA ILE A 282 -11.02 -13.71 -7.53
C ILE A 282 -10.71 -13.30 -6.07
N ARG A 283 -10.34 -12.03 -5.83
CA ARG A 283 -10.13 -11.51 -4.47
C ARG A 283 -11.40 -11.65 -3.62
N ALA A 284 -12.57 -11.24 -4.15
CA ALA A 284 -13.84 -11.36 -3.44
C ALA A 284 -14.15 -12.82 -3.08
N ASP A 285 -13.99 -13.73 -4.04
CA ASP A 285 -14.25 -15.17 -3.85
C ASP A 285 -13.25 -15.81 -2.87
N VAL A 286 -11.96 -15.46 -2.94
CA VAL A 286 -10.93 -15.97 -2.03
C VAL A 286 -11.12 -15.46 -0.61
N LEU A 287 -11.44 -14.18 -0.46
CA LEU A 287 -11.62 -13.56 0.86
C LEU A 287 -12.96 -13.94 1.50
N GLY A 288 -14.00 -14.13 0.70
CA GLY A 288 -15.38 -14.22 1.17
C GLY A 288 -15.92 -12.87 1.62
N LEU A 289 -15.38 -11.78 1.07
CA LEU A 289 -15.71 -10.40 1.41
C LEU A 289 -15.95 -9.58 0.14
N PRO A 290 -16.80 -8.55 0.20
CA PRO A 290 -16.94 -7.61 -0.90
C PRO A 290 -15.60 -6.94 -1.22
N VAL A 291 -15.29 -6.84 -2.52
CA VAL A 291 -14.19 -6.04 -3.04
C VAL A 291 -14.77 -4.82 -3.72
N ILE A 292 -14.30 -3.63 -3.37
CA ILE A 292 -14.86 -2.35 -3.82
C ILE A 292 -13.77 -1.56 -4.54
N THR A 293 -14.07 -1.04 -5.72
CA THR A 293 -13.21 -0.07 -6.42
C THR A 293 -13.94 1.24 -6.63
N THR A 294 -13.18 2.32 -6.83
CA THR A 294 -13.72 3.67 -7.06
C THR A 294 -13.41 4.14 -8.48
N SER A 295 -14.20 5.09 -8.97
CA SER A 295 -13.94 5.78 -10.24
C SER A 295 -12.75 6.76 -10.15
N CYS A 296 -12.22 7.03 -8.97
CA CYS A 296 -11.05 7.87 -8.78
C CYS A 296 -9.77 7.08 -9.09
N GLU A 297 -9.06 7.48 -10.13
CA GLU A 297 -7.78 6.86 -10.50
C GLU A 297 -6.63 7.32 -9.60
N GLU A 298 -6.66 8.56 -9.11
CA GLU A 298 -5.61 9.23 -8.35
C GLU A 298 -6.01 9.42 -6.88
N GLY A 299 -6.16 8.31 -6.15
CA GLY A 299 -6.59 8.31 -4.74
C GLY A 299 -5.71 9.18 -3.84
N THR A 300 -4.39 9.18 -4.05
CA THR A 300 -3.45 10.02 -3.29
C THR A 300 -3.76 11.51 -3.47
N VAL A 301 -3.96 11.94 -4.71
CA VAL A 301 -4.28 13.34 -5.03
C VAL A 301 -5.62 13.73 -4.43
N LEU A 302 -6.62 12.84 -4.50
CA LEU A 302 -7.92 13.07 -3.86
C LEU A 302 -7.77 13.21 -2.35
N GLY A 303 -7.03 12.32 -1.69
CA GLY A 303 -6.78 12.41 -0.25
C GLY A 303 -6.16 13.75 0.14
N ALA A 304 -5.12 14.18 -0.58
CA ALA A 304 -4.50 15.48 -0.37
C ALA A 304 -5.49 16.64 -0.58
N ALA A 305 -6.34 16.56 -1.62
CA ALA A 305 -7.38 17.56 -1.88
C ALA A 305 -8.41 17.65 -0.75
N LEU A 306 -8.83 16.51 -0.19
CA LEU A 306 -9.76 16.50 0.96
C LEU A 306 -9.16 17.21 2.18
N PHE A 307 -7.88 16.98 2.49
CA PHE A 307 -7.18 17.71 3.55
C PHE A 307 -7.00 19.20 3.21
N ALA A 308 -6.76 19.54 1.93
CA ALA A 308 -6.70 20.93 1.50
C ALA A 308 -8.05 21.65 1.68
N MET A 309 -9.17 20.97 1.43
CA MET A 309 -10.51 21.51 1.70
C MET A 309 -10.72 21.81 3.19
N VAL A 310 -10.25 20.92 4.07
CA VAL A 310 -10.33 21.14 5.52
C VAL A 310 -9.42 22.30 5.96
N GLY A 311 -8.15 22.29 5.56
CA GLY A 311 -7.17 23.30 5.94
C GLY A 311 -7.47 24.69 5.40
N SER A 312 -8.17 24.79 4.27
CA SER A 312 -8.64 26.06 3.70
C SER A 312 -9.98 26.55 4.25
N GLY A 313 -10.65 25.74 5.08
CA GLY A 313 -11.97 26.07 5.66
C GLY A 313 -13.15 25.85 4.74
N ILE A 314 -12.97 25.16 3.60
CA ILE A 314 -14.07 24.75 2.71
C ILE A 314 -14.93 23.67 3.36
N ALA A 315 -14.31 22.76 4.09
CA ALA A 315 -14.97 21.73 4.89
C ALA A 315 -14.50 21.78 6.34
N ARG A 316 -15.33 21.33 7.29
CA ARG A 316 -15.01 21.31 8.71
C ARG A 316 -14.25 20.05 9.16
N SER A 317 -14.38 18.98 8.37
CA SER A 317 -13.75 17.67 8.63
C SER A 317 -13.54 16.91 7.34
N ILE A 318 -12.72 15.86 7.39
CA ILE A 318 -12.52 14.94 6.26
C ILE A 318 -13.83 14.28 5.85
N GLU A 319 -14.71 13.92 6.81
CA GLU A 319 -15.99 13.31 6.54
C GLU A 319 -16.96 14.27 5.80
N GLU A 320 -16.89 15.57 6.13
CA GLU A 320 -17.64 16.58 5.40
C GLU A 320 -17.07 16.77 3.98
N ALA A 321 -15.74 16.84 3.86
CA ALA A 321 -15.06 16.96 2.56
C ALA A 321 -15.39 15.78 1.63
N LYS A 322 -15.37 14.54 2.14
CA LYS A 322 -15.77 13.34 1.39
C LYS A 322 -17.18 13.45 0.81
N LYS A 323 -18.12 14.01 1.54
CA LYS A 323 -19.52 14.19 1.08
C LYS A 323 -19.67 15.24 -0.03
N MET A 324 -18.68 16.12 -0.19
CA MET A 324 -18.69 17.16 -1.23
C MET A 324 -18.14 16.66 -2.57
N VAL A 325 -17.60 15.44 -2.60
CA VAL A 325 -16.99 14.83 -3.79
C VAL A 325 -17.87 13.68 -4.26
N GLU A 326 -18.25 13.72 -5.54
CA GLU A 326 -19.02 12.64 -6.16
C GLU A 326 -18.09 11.60 -6.77
N ILE A 327 -18.07 10.39 -6.19
CA ILE A 327 -17.26 9.26 -6.66
C ILE A 327 -18.15 8.03 -6.74
N SER A 328 -18.20 7.42 -7.93
CA SER A 328 -18.91 6.16 -8.11
C SER A 328 -18.04 4.98 -7.64
N THR A 329 -18.71 3.94 -7.17
CA THR A 329 -18.08 2.69 -6.73
C THR A 329 -18.60 1.51 -7.55
N ARG A 330 -17.74 0.49 -7.68
CA ARG A 330 -18.14 -0.82 -8.19
C ARG A 330 -17.82 -1.86 -7.15
N VAL A 331 -18.78 -2.77 -6.91
CA VAL A 331 -18.65 -3.83 -5.92
C VAL A 331 -18.59 -5.17 -6.63
N TRP A 332 -17.68 -6.03 -6.21
CA TRP A 332 -17.61 -7.45 -6.54
C TRP A 332 -17.95 -8.23 -5.27
N GLU A 333 -19.15 -8.83 -5.26
CA GLU A 333 -19.56 -9.71 -4.18
C GLU A 333 -18.94 -11.09 -4.35
N PRO A 334 -18.70 -11.85 -3.25
CA PRO A 334 -18.35 -13.26 -3.35
C PRO A 334 -19.36 -14.03 -4.20
N SER A 335 -18.88 -14.78 -5.19
CA SER A 335 -19.72 -15.55 -6.09
C SER A 335 -19.98 -16.96 -5.56
N GLU A 336 -20.67 -17.79 -6.36
CA GLU A 336 -20.86 -19.22 -6.09
C GLU A 336 -19.54 -20.01 -6.00
N ASN A 337 -18.43 -19.44 -6.49
CA ASN A 337 -17.10 -20.05 -6.40
C ASN A 337 -16.44 -19.90 -5.03
N TRP A 338 -16.96 -19.02 -4.14
CA TRP A 338 -16.40 -18.81 -2.80
C TRP A 338 -16.14 -20.09 -2.02
N PRO A 339 -17.08 -21.07 -1.89
CA PRO A 339 -16.83 -22.30 -1.12
C PRO A 339 -15.71 -23.16 -1.71
N TYR A 340 -15.53 -23.13 -3.03
CA TYR A 340 -14.45 -23.82 -3.71
C TYR A 340 -13.09 -23.18 -3.39
N TYR A 341 -12.99 -21.86 -3.45
CA TYR A 341 -11.77 -21.13 -3.08
C TYR A 341 -11.39 -21.31 -1.61
N GLN A 342 -12.35 -21.51 -0.71
CA GLN A 342 -12.03 -21.84 0.69
C GLN A 342 -11.26 -23.16 0.80
N LYS A 343 -11.68 -24.19 0.08
CA LYS A 343 -10.99 -25.49 0.04
C LYS A 343 -9.61 -25.39 -0.57
N LEU A 344 -9.47 -24.64 -1.68
CA LEU A 344 -8.17 -24.41 -2.29
C LEU A 344 -7.22 -23.66 -1.35
N TYR A 345 -7.73 -22.71 -0.60
CA TYR A 345 -6.92 -21.97 0.37
C TYR A 345 -6.39 -22.85 1.51
N GLU A 346 -7.18 -23.80 2.00
CA GLU A 346 -6.73 -24.75 3.04
C GLU A 346 -5.54 -25.61 2.59
N GLU A 347 -5.45 -25.90 1.30
CA GLU A 347 -4.29 -26.58 0.69
C GLU A 347 -3.13 -25.62 0.48
N TYR A 348 -3.42 -24.44 -0.08
CA TYR A 348 -2.41 -23.41 -0.36
C TYR A 348 -1.71 -22.92 0.90
N GLU A 349 -2.42 -22.72 2.01
CA GLU A 349 -1.88 -22.17 3.27
C GLU A 349 -0.69 -22.99 3.81
N LYS A 350 -0.60 -24.27 3.48
CA LYS A 350 0.47 -25.18 3.90
C LYS A 350 1.73 -25.09 3.02
N LEU A 351 1.56 -24.62 1.78
CA LEU A 351 2.64 -24.67 0.79
C LEU A 351 3.85 -23.80 1.15
N PRO A 352 3.73 -22.55 1.63
CA PRO A 352 4.89 -21.74 1.99
C PRO A 352 5.77 -22.41 3.04
N LEU A 353 5.16 -23.01 4.08
CA LEU A 353 5.88 -23.74 5.12
C LEU A 353 6.54 -25.02 4.57
N PHE A 354 5.84 -25.76 3.72
CA PHE A 354 6.40 -26.96 3.08
C PHE A 354 7.59 -26.62 2.19
N LEU A 355 7.50 -25.58 1.39
CA LEU A 355 8.56 -25.10 0.50
C LEU A 355 9.75 -24.53 1.28
N ALA A 356 9.51 -23.91 2.44
CA ALA A 356 10.58 -23.36 3.29
C ALA A 356 11.65 -24.38 3.62
N SER A 357 11.26 -25.63 3.92
CA SER A 357 12.21 -26.71 4.22
C SER A 357 13.17 -27.02 3.05
N HIS A 358 12.67 -26.87 1.81
CA HIS A 358 13.46 -27.08 0.60
C HIS A 358 14.45 -25.93 0.35
N TYR A 359 14.04 -24.69 0.60
CA TYR A 359 14.87 -23.51 0.30
C TYR A 359 15.91 -23.21 1.36
N ARG A 360 15.61 -23.39 2.66
CA ARG A 360 16.56 -23.17 3.77
C ARG A 360 17.82 -24.03 3.68
N ASN A 361 17.76 -25.17 3.03
CA ASN A 361 18.91 -26.08 2.87
C ASN A 361 19.81 -25.75 1.68
N LYS A 362 19.53 -24.67 0.95
CA LYS A 362 20.24 -24.27 -0.29
C LYS A 362 21.05 -22.98 -0.18
N ILE A 363 21.02 -22.30 0.99
CA ILE A 363 21.77 -21.06 1.25
C ILE A 363 22.97 -21.39 2.17
#